data_44abb92ce30960ae53d7b9f09f93c9a4
#
_entry.id   44abb92ce30960ae53d7b9f09f93c9a4
#
_cell.length_a   1.000
_cell.length_b   1.000
_cell.length_c   1.000
_cell.angle_alpha   90.00
_cell.angle_beta   90.00
_cell.angle_gamma   90.00
#
_symmetry.space_group_name_H-M   'P 1'
#
loop_
_entity.id
_entity.type
_entity.pdbx_description
1 polymer ?
#
loop_
_entity_poly.entity_id
_entity_poly.type
_entity_poly.pdbx_seq_one_letter_code
_entity_poly.pdbx_strand_id
1 'polypeptide(L)'
;MKTPDLKECREKLDGIDREIVRLFEERMAVCGQVAEYKIETGKAVYDGEREKQKLAAVREMAEGDQNKEAVEELFTQLMTMSRRYQYGLLCARKKTPPLGFTEVEEIRKKDVRVVFQGVEGAYSHAAVRMYFGEDAGAYHVEKFEDTIKELERGQADYAVLPIENSTAGFVITNYDLLSRYDNYIVGEIYVPVDHVLLGVPGASVSDVKTVYSHNQALMQCSEYLNSHGDWNQVSVLNTAAAAKKVMEEGDKTQAAVASRTAGELYGLAELKTSISNEKGNTTRFLVLSREPVYEKKASKVTVTFEVPHVSGSLYKILGNFIFNGVNMRMIESRPIPDKPFEYRFFVDIEGNLSLAPVHNALAGIQAEASSMKILGNY
;
A
#
# COMPACT_ATOMS: atom_id res chain seq x y z
N MET A 1 54.44 19.61 -2.82
CA MET A 1 54.00 18.85 -1.63
C MET A 1 54.42 17.38 -1.80
N LYS A 2 54.96 16.75 -0.77
CA LYS A 2 55.32 15.31 -0.81
C LYS A 2 54.01 14.51 -0.90
N THR A 3 53.91 13.57 -1.83
CA THR A 3 52.74 12.69 -1.92
C THR A 3 52.61 11.89 -0.61
N PRO A 4 51.41 11.88 0.06
CA PRO A 4 51.22 11.16 1.30
C PRO A 4 51.45 9.65 1.12
N ASP A 5 52.00 8.99 2.10
CA ASP A 5 52.11 7.53 2.13
C ASP A 5 50.75 6.93 2.45
N LEU A 6 50.19 6.18 1.50
CA LEU A 6 48.86 5.55 1.63
C LEU A 6 48.79 4.56 2.82
N LYS A 7 49.86 3.85 3.13
CA LYS A 7 49.91 2.92 4.25
C LYS A 7 49.81 3.64 5.59
N GLU A 8 50.62 4.71 5.74
CA GLU A 8 50.57 5.53 6.95
C GLU A 8 49.19 6.21 7.13
N CYS A 9 48.56 6.68 6.03
CA CYS A 9 47.22 7.26 6.07
C CYS A 9 46.16 6.21 6.54
N ARG A 10 46.23 4.96 6.05
CA ARG A 10 45.35 3.86 6.46
C ARG A 10 45.54 3.50 7.94
N GLU A 11 46.76 3.38 8.42
CA GLU A 11 47.03 3.11 9.84
C GLU A 11 46.48 4.19 10.77
N LYS A 12 46.55 5.46 10.35
CA LYS A 12 45.91 6.59 11.08
C LYS A 12 44.40 6.50 11.07
N LEU A 13 43.78 6.20 9.91
CA LEU A 13 42.34 5.99 9.80
C LEU A 13 41.86 4.85 10.68
N ASP A 14 42.54 3.70 10.67
CA ASP A 14 42.21 2.54 11.53
C ASP A 14 42.26 2.92 13.03
N GLY A 15 43.17 3.83 13.41
CA GLY A 15 43.23 4.38 14.77
C GLY A 15 42.01 5.24 15.12
N ILE A 16 41.63 6.12 14.22
CA ILE A 16 40.45 7.01 14.36
C ILE A 16 39.17 6.17 14.40
N ASP A 17 39.04 5.18 13.53
CA ASP A 17 37.88 4.30 13.48
C ASP A 17 37.65 3.55 14.80
N ARG A 18 38.71 3.07 15.44
CA ARG A 18 38.63 2.44 16.77
C ARG A 18 38.08 3.42 17.83
N GLU A 19 38.49 4.68 17.79
CA GLU A 19 37.96 5.68 18.72
C GLU A 19 36.48 6.02 18.41
N ILE A 20 36.09 6.08 17.15
CA ILE A 20 34.70 6.28 16.73
C ILE A 20 33.84 5.15 17.27
N VAL A 21 34.25 3.88 17.13
CA VAL A 21 33.52 2.71 17.65
C VAL A 21 33.39 2.81 19.18
N ARG A 22 34.47 3.07 19.90
CA ARG A 22 34.46 3.22 21.36
C ARG A 22 33.47 4.31 21.83
N LEU A 23 33.53 5.49 21.21
CA LEU A 23 32.67 6.63 21.52
C LEU A 23 31.20 6.34 21.15
N PHE A 24 30.97 5.61 20.06
CA PHE A 24 29.62 5.20 19.67
C PHE A 24 29.00 4.25 20.71
N GLU A 25 29.75 3.23 21.17
CA GLU A 25 29.29 2.29 22.18
C GLU A 25 28.99 3.00 23.52
N GLU A 26 29.86 3.90 23.95
CA GLU A 26 29.66 4.71 25.15
C GLU A 26 28.39 5.58 25.01
N ARG A 27 28.20 6.22 23.86
CA ARG A 27 27.01 7.01 23.56
C ARG A 27 25.74 6.17 23.59
N MET A 28 25.76 4.95 23.06
CA MET A 28 24.61 4.04 23.05
C MET A 28 24.28 3.56 24.49
N ALA A 29 25.27 3.33 25.34
CA ALA A 29 25.03 3.01 26.76
C ALA A 29 24.29 4.16 27.47
N VAL A 30 24.68 5.41 27.25
CA VAL A 30 23.96 6.58 27.77
C VAL A 30 22.54 6.68 27.20
N CYS A 31 22.35 6.36 25.90
CA CYS A 31 21.01 6.31 25.30
C CYS A 31 20.10 5.27 25.97
N GLY A 32 20.65 4.15 26.44
CA GLY A 32 19.92 3.18 27.25
C GLY A 32 19.41 3.78 28.57
N GLN A 33 20.24 4.54 29.28
CA GLN A 33 19.84 5.24 30.50
C GLN A 33 18.74 6.28 30.24
N VAL A 34 18.84 7.01 29.11
CA VAL A 34 17.78 7.94 28.67
C VAL A 34 16.47 7.20 28.38
N ALA A 35 16.55 6.01 27.79
CA ALA A 35 15.37 5.18 27.55
C ALA A 35 14.69 4.77 28.86
N GLU A 36 15.46 4.29 29.86
CA GLU A 36 14.92 3.96 31.18
C GLU A 36 14.17 5.14 31.82
N TYR A 37 14.78 6.31 31.80
CA TYR A 37 14.13 7.52 32.31
C TYR A 37 12.82 7.82 31.58
N LYS A 38 12.79 7.70 30.23
CA LYS A 38 11.58 7.94 29.44
C LYS A 38 10.49 6.90 29.70
N ILE A 39 10.87 5.64 29.91
CA ILE A 39 9.94 4.56 30.28
C ILE A 39 9.28 4.82 31.62
N GLU A 40 10.06 5.29 32.61
CA GLU A 40 9.55 5.61 33.95
C GLU A 40 8.66 6.85 33.99
N THR A 41 9.04 7.87 33.21
CA THR A 41 8.34 9.17 33.22
C THR A 41 7.24 9.32 32.19
N GLY A 42 7.12 8.38 31.25
CA GLY A 42 6.17 8.47 30.12
C GLY A 42 6.55 9.50 29.05
N LYS A 43 7.78 10.05 29.08
CA LYS A 43 8.22 11.01 28.07
C LYS A 43 8.42 10.32 26.71
N ALA A 44 8.03 11.02 25.64
CA ALA A 44 8.22 10.54 24.26
C ALA A 44 9.70 10.28 23.94
N VAL A 45 9.95 9.27 23.11
CA VAL A 45 11.31 8.98 22.63
C VAL A 45 11.80 10.08 21.71
N TYR A 46 10.95 10.54 20.79
CA TYR A 46 11.27 11.63 19.89
C TYR A 46 11.07 12.99 20.57
N ASP A 47 12.08 13.85 20.48
CA ASP A 47 12.07 15.23 20.93
C ASP A 47 12.68 16.11 19.84
N GLY A 48 11.85 16.60 18.92
CA GLY A 48 12.28 17.33 17.73
C GLY A 48 13.01 18.63 18.04
N GLU A 49 12.60 19.36 19.08
CA GLU A 49 13.28 20.61 19.46
C GLU A 49 14.68 20.34 20.01
N ARG A 50 14.83 19.31 20.82
CA ARG A 50 16.13 18.88 21.35
C ARG A 50 17.05 18.38 20.25
N GLU A 51 16.54 17.65 19.25
CA GLU A 51 17.32 17.17 18.13
C GLU A 51 17.79 18.33 17.24
N LYS A 52 16.93 19.30 16.91
CA LYS A 52 17.31 20.51 16.16
C LYS A 52 18.41 21.30 16.86
N GLN A 53 18.27 21.53 18.17
CA GLN A 53 19.29 22.19 18.98
C GLN A 53 20.63 21.44 18.96
N LYS A 54 20.59 20.11 19.03
CA LYS A 54 21.77 19.27 18.99
C LYS A 54 22.47 19.32 17.62
N LEU A 55 21.70 19.24 16.53
CA LEU A 55 22.26 19.35 15.18
C LEU A 55 22.91 20.71 14.93
N ALA A 56 22.27 21.81 15.36
CA ALA A 56 22.87 23.13 15.27
C ALA A 56 24.18 23.20 16.06
N ALA A 57 24.20 22.69 17.29
CA ALA A 57 25.39 22.70 18.14
C ALA A 57 26.56 21.91 17.54
N VAL A 58 26.32 20.69 16.99
CA VAL A 58 27.41 19.88 16.38
C VAL A 58 27.91 20.48 15.06
N ARG A 59 27.03 21.11 14.29
CA ARG A 59 27.39 21.85 13.08
C ARG A 59 28.38 22.95 13.39
N GLU A 60 28.18 23.73 14.46
CA GLU A 60 29.10 24.79 14.89
C GLU A 60 30.43 24.28 15.46
N MET A 61 30.52 23.02 15.88
CA MET A 61 31.77 22.38 16.31
C MET A 61 32.69 22.01 15.11
N ALA A 62 32.13 21.88 13.91
CA ALA A 62 32.88 21.45 12.74
C ALA A 62 33.53 22.64 12.04
N GLU A 63 34.73 22.43 11.50
CA GLU A 63 35.48 23.45 10.71
C GLU A 63 35.25 23.19 9.21
N GLY A 64 34.92 24.28 8.48
CA GLY A 64 34.67 24.25 7.03
C GLY A 64 33.26 23.74 6.67
N ASP A 65 32.69 24.36 5.62
CA ASP A 65 31.26 24.11 5.27
C ASP A 65 30.98 22.68 4.90
N GLN A 66 31.86 22.00 4.18
CA GLN A 66 31.73 20.60 3.81
C GLN A 66 31.67 19.68 5.05
N ASN A 67 32.52 19.91 6.04
CA ASN A 67 32.50 19.13 7.28
C ASN A 67 31.27 19.43 8.12
N LYS A 68 30.78 20.67 8.13
CA LYS A 68 29.55 21.06 8.83
C LYS A 68 28.34 20.28 8.31
N GLU A 69 28.20 20.15 7.00
CA GLU A 69 27.12 19.35 6.38
C GLU A 69 27.25 17.86 6.69
N ALA A 70 28.46 17.30 6.53
CA ALA A 70 28.73 15.89 6.79
C ALA A 70 28.50 15.50 8.27
N VAL A 71 28.91 16.37 9.21
CA VAL A 71 28.69 16.15 10.66
C VAL A 71 27.20 16.23 11.01
N GLU A 72 26.45 17.16 10.42
CA GLU A 72 25.00 17.23 10.61
C GLU A 72 24.30 15.95 10.14
N GLU A 73 24.68 15.43 8.97
CA GLU A 73 24.16 14.16 8.45
C GLU A 73 24.54 12.99 9.34
N LEU A 74 25.80 12.86 9.75
CA LEU A 74 26.27 11.83 10.65
C LEU A 74 25.48 11.82 11.97
N PHE A 75 25.28 12.97 12.59
CA PHE A 75 24.55 13.07 13.85
C PHE A 75 23.05 12.83 13.69
N THR A 76 22.46 13.13 12.54
CA THR A 76 21.09 12.73 12.20
C THR A 76 20.95 11.22 12.21
N GLN A 77 21.90 10.49 11.61
CA GLN A 77 21.92 9.02 11.63
C GLN A 77 22.16 8.46 13.05
N LEU A 78 23.09 9.03 13.80
CA LEU A 78 23.35 8.63 15.19
C LEU A 78 22.11 8.79 16.09
N MET A 79 21.35 9.86 15.91
CA MET A 79 20.10 10.09 16.66
C MET A 79 19.01 9.10 16.24
N THR A 80 18.88 8.78 14.95
CA THR A 80 17.95 7.77 14.45
C THR A 80 18.26 6.39 15.03
N MET A 81 19.54 5.96 15.05
CA MET A 81 19.95 4.71 15.70
C MET A 81 19.65 4.70 17.19
N SER A 82 19.84 5.83 17.86
CA SER A 82 19.52 5.98 19.29
C SER A 82 18.03 5.87 19.58
N ARG A 83 17.17 6.48 18.75
CA ARG A 83 15.71 6.32 18.83
C ARG A 83 15.30 4.87 18.62
N ARG A 84 15.84 4.21 17.59
CA ARG A 84 15.59 2.78 17.33
C ARG A 84 15.90 1.92 18.56
N TYR A 85 17.04 2.14 19.20
CA TYR A 85 17.42 1.42 20.40
C TYR A 85 16.45 1.68 21.56
N GLN A 86 16.09 2.95 21.81
CA GLN A 86 15.12 3.34 22.82
C GLN A 86 13.73 2.71 22.58
N TYR A 87 13.22 2.76 21.33
CA TYR A 87 11.94 2.11 20.99
C TYR A 87 12.01 0.59 21.16
N GLY A 88 13.16 -0.03 20.87
CA GLY A 88 13.38 -1.45 21.15
C GLY A 88 13.18 -1.79 22.63
N LEU A 89 13.72 -0.97 23.52
CA LEU A 89 13.56 -1.14 24.97
C LEU A 89 12.09 -0.91 25.42
N LEU A 90 11.42 0.11 24.86
CA LEU A 90 9.99 0.36 25.13
C LEU A 90 9.12 -0.83 24.69
N CYS A 91 9.36 -1.36 23.50
CA CYS A 91 8.64 -2.53 22.98
C CYS A 91 8.85 -3.76 23.87
N ALA A 92 10.09 -4.04 24.26
CA ALA A 92 10.41 -5.16 25.14
C ALA A 92 9.66 -5.09 26.48
N ARG A 93 9.35 -3.88 26.96
CA ARG A 93 8.58 -3.64 28.19
C ARG A 93 7.10 -3.40 27.94
N LYS A 94 6.58 -3.57 26.74
CA LYS A 94 5.18 -3.29 26.35
C LYS A 94 4.73 -1.86 26.71
N LYS A 95 5.62 -0.89 26.56
CA LYS A 95 5.41 0.55 26.85
C LYS A 95 5.37 1.42 25.59
N THR A 96 5.23 0.83 24.40
CA THR A 96 5.09 1.59 23.15
C THR A 96 3.76 2.36 23.14
N PRO A 97 3.77 3.63 22.71
CA PRO A 97 2.53 4.38 22.53
C PRO A 97 1.60 3.66 21.54
N PRO A 98 0.29 3.66 21.78
CA PRO A 98 -0.66 3.09 20.82
C PRO A 98 -0.63 3.90 19.52
N LEU A 99 -0.65 3.20 18.39
CA LEU A 99 -0.73 3.80 17.03
C LEU A 99 -2.19 3.98 16.56
N GLY A 100 -3.16 3.88 17.48
CA GLY A 100 -4.59 4.02 17.17
C GLY A 100 -5.24 2.75 16.59
N PHE A 101 -4.50 1.63 16.54
CA PHE A 101 -5.00 0.34 16.05
C PHE A 101 -5.15 -0.67 17.18
N THR A 102 -6.14 -1.54 17.06
CA THR A 102 -6.40 -2.65 17.99
C THR A 102 -6.02 -3.98 17.35
N GLU A 103 -5.16 -4.75 18.03
CA GLU A 103 -4.83 -6.11 17.63
C GLU A 103 -6.01 -7.04 17.93
N VAL A 104 -6.39 -7.86 16.95
CA VAL A 104 -7.41 -8.89 17.05
C VAL A 104 -6.85 -10.26 16.67
N GLU A 105 -7.44 -11.33 17.15
CA GLU A 105 -7.02 -12.69 16.79
C GLU A 105 -7.33 -12.98 15.32
N GLU A 106 -8.52 -12.60 14.85
CA GLU A 106 -8.98 -12.82 13.47
C GLU A 106 -9.98 -11.74 13.04
N ILE A 107 -9.91 -11.30 11.80
CA ILE A 107 -10.92 -10.45 11.18
C ILE A 107 -12.20 -11.27 10.96
N ARG A 108 -13.33 -10.73 11.45
CA ARG A 108 -14.65 -11.38 11.32
C ARG A 108 -15.03 -11.52 9.86
N LYS A 109 -15.31 -12.75 9.41
CA LYS A 109 -15.67 -13.06 8.02
C LYS A 109 -17.07 -13.64 7.87
N LYS A 110 -17.69 -14.11 8.96
CA LYS A 110 -19.03 -14.71 8.98
C LYS A 110 -20.07 -13.68 9.42
N ASP A 111 -21.27 -13.82 8.89
CA ASP A 111 -22.41 -12.94 9.20
C ASP A 111 -22.09 -11.46 9.03
N VAL A 112 -21.43 -11.13 7.91
CA VAL A 112 -20.98 -9.78 7.56
C VAL A 112 -21.66 -9.28 6.29
N ARG A 113 -21.87 -7.98 6.22
CA ARG A 113 -22.34 -7.28 5.03
C ARG A 113 -21.13 -6.67 4.33
N VAL A 114 -20.94 -7.03 3.07
CA VAL A 114 -19.78 -6.59 2.30
C VAL A 114 -20.25 -5.83 1.06
N VAL A 115 -19.84 -4.58 0.94
CA VAL A 115 -20.15 -3.76 -0.23
C VAL A 115 -18.99 -3.77 -1.22
N PHE A 116 -19.31 -3.85 -2.51
CA PHE A 116 -18.33 -3.74 -3.60
C PHE A 116 -18.88 -2.88 -4.74
N GLN A 117 -17.99 -2.37 -5.60
CA GLN A 117 -18.40 -1.62 -6.79
C GLN A 117 -18.59 -2.55 -7.97
N GLY A 118 -19.63 -2.30 -8.76
CA GLY A 118 -19.88 -2.97 -10.02
C GLY A 118 -21.25 -3.64 -10.08
N VAL A 119 -21.27 -4.89 -10.53
CA VAL A 119 -22.45 -5.74 -10.56
C VAL A 119 -22.05 -7.15 -10.11
N GLU A 120 -23.03 -8.00 -9.84
CA GLU A 120 -22.77 -9.41 -9.58
C GLU A 120 -22.01 -10.06 -10.74
N GLY A 121 -21.05 -10.93 -10.43
CA GLY A 121 -20.15 -11.54 -11.42
C GLY A 121 -18.93 -10.71 -11.81
N ALA A 122 -18.82 -9.44 -11.35
CA ALA A 122 -17.61 -8.64 -11.54
C ALA A 122 -16.42 -9.21 -10.73
N TYR A 123 -15.20 -8.83 -11.10
CA TYR A 123 -13.98 -9.21 -10.35
C TYR A 123 -14.00 -8.73 -8.90
N SER A 124 -14.64 -7.59 -8.60
CA SER A 124 -14.87 -7.13 -7.22
C SER A 124 -15.76 -8.10 -6.45
N HIS A 125 -16.80 -8.67 -7.07
CA HIS A 125 -17.63 -9.72 -6.47
C HIS A 125 -16.83 -11.00 -6.23
N ALA A 126 -15.99 -11.41 -7.20
CA ALA A 126 -15.09 -12.55 -7.03
C ALA A 126 -14.11 -12.33 -5.85
N ALA A 127 -13.58 -11.12 -5.67
CA ALA A 127 -12.74 -10.77 -4.54
C ALA A 127 -13.47 -10.92 -3.20
N VAL A 128 -14.74 -10.50 -3.10
CA VAL A 128 -15.58 -10.70 -1.91
C VAL A 128 -15.72 -12.19 -1.59
N ARG A 129 -16.12 -13.01 -2.57
CA ARG A 129 -16.32 -14.46 -2.41
C ARG A 129 -15.03 -15.18 -2.00
N MET A 130 -13.90 -14.81 -2.61
CA MET A 130 -12.60 -15.40 -2.26
C MET A 130 -12.14 -15.05 -0.84
N TYR A 131 -12.44 -13.85 -0.32
CA TYR A 131 -11.98 -13.42 0.99
C TYR A 131 -12.94 -13.83 2.12
N PHE A 132 -14.25 -13.66 1.92
CA PHE A 132 -15.28 -13.86 2.93
C PHE A 132 -16.04 -15.19 2.78
N GLY A 133 -15.92 -15.88 1.64
CA GLY A 133 -16.65 -17.09 1.30
C GLY A 133 -17.91 -16.81 0.47
N GLU A 134 -18.49 -17.90 -0.04
CA GLU A 134 -19.64 -17.86 -0.94
C GLU A 134 -20.91 -17.29 -0.29
N ASP A 135 -21.08 -17.52 1.01
CA ASP A 135 -22.26 -17.15 1.79
C ASP A 135 -22.20 -15.73 2.37
N ALA A 136 -21.18 -14.93 2.01
CA ALA A 136 -21.07 -13.55 2.48
C ALA A 136 -22.27 -12.72 2.01
N GLY A 137 -22.82 -11.91 2.90
CA GLY A 137 -23.88 -10.94 2.60
C GLY A 137 -23.39 -9.81 1.70
N ALA A 138 -23.04 -10.14 0.44
CA ALA A 138 -22.48 -9.22 -0.53
C ALA A 138 -23.55 -8.43 -1.27
N TYR A 139 -23.34 -7.13 -1.45
CA TYR A 139 -24.16 -6.29 -2.31
C TYR A 139 -23.30 -5.24 -3.04
N HIS A 140 -23.80 -4.76 -4.16
CA HIS A 140 -23.05 -3.87 -5.01
C HIS A 140 -23.60 -2.44 -5.03
N VAL A 141 -22.72 -1.51 -5.35
CA VAL A 141 -23.01 -0.10 -5.63
C VAL A 141 -22.38 0.32 -6.95
N GLU A 142 -22.83 1.45 -7.49
CA GLU A 142 -22.41 1.86 -8.83
C GLU A 142 -21.01 2.48 -8.86
N LYS A 143 -20.63 3.26 -7.83
CA LYS A 143 -19.37 4.00 -7.78
C LYS A 143 -18.48 3.52 -6.63
N PHE A 144 -17.16 3.65 -6.81
CA PHE A 144 -16.19 3.34 -5.76
C PHE A 144 -16.42 4.18 -4.49
N GLU A 145 -16.72 5.47 -4.63
CA GLU A 145 -16.97 6.33 -3.48
C GLU A 145 -18.20 5.89 -2.67
N ASP A 146 -19.21 5.32 -3.32
CA ASP A 146 -20.41 4.85 -2.63
C ASP A 146 -20.12 3.65 -1.72
N THR A 147 -19.13 2.81 -2.05
CA THR A 147 -18.69 1.73 -1.15
C THR A 147 -18.18 2.27 0.18
N ILE A 148 -17.42 3.37 0.15
CA ILE A 148 -16.90 4.03 1.35
C ILE A 148 -18.04 4.67 2.15
N LYS A 149 -18.98 5.31 1.47
CA LYS A 149 -20.14 5.94 2.12
C LYS A 149 -21.04 4.90 2.81
N GLU A 150 -21.23 3.72 2.21
CA GLU A 150 -21.99 2.63 2.84
C GLU A 150 -21.25 2.10 4.09
N LEU A 151 -19.92 2.02 4.03
CA LEU A 151 -19.09 1.66 5.17
C LEU A 151 -19.20 2.69 6.31
N GLU A 152 -19.09 4.00 6.00
CA GLU A 152 -19.23 5.08 6.99
C GLU A 152 -20.61 5.11 7.66
N ARG A 153 -21.65 4.89 6.87
CA ARG A 153 -23.05 4.84 7.37
C ARG A 153 -23.33 3.59 8.20
N GLY A 154 -22.41 2.63 8.27
CA GLY A 154 -22.60 1.35 8.96
C GLY A 154 -23.61 0.43 8.26
N GLN A 155 -23.89 0.66 6.97
CA GLN A 155 -24.72 -0.22 6.15
C GLN A 155 -23.94 -1.47 5.72
N ALA A 156 -22.61 -1.35 5.57
CA ALA A 156 -21.67 -2.44 5.37
C ALA A 156 -20.73 -2.57 6.56
N ASP A 157 -20.25 -3.79 6.82
CA ASP A 157 -19.19 -4.07 7.78
C ASP A 157 -17.82 -3.93 7.10
N TYR A 158 -17.75 -4.28 5.81
CA TYR A 158 -16.55 -4.19 4.98
C TYR A 158 -16.87 -3.66 3.59
N ALA A 159 -15.86 -3.01 2.99
CA ALA A 159 -15.86 -2.63 1.57
C ALA A 159 -14.68 -3.29 0.85
N VAL A 160 -14.88 -3.70 -0.39
CA VAL A 160 -13.83 -4.30 -1.23
C VAL A 160 -13.62 -3.42 -2.45
N LEU A 161 -12.37 -2.93 -2.60
CA LEU A 161 -11.97 -2.01 -3.68
C LEU A 161 -10.73 -2.52 -4.41
N PRO A 162 -10.69 -2.48 -5.77
CA PRO A 162 -9.46 -2.72 -6.52
C PRO A 162 -8.47 -1.58 -6.27
N ILE A 163 -7.20 -1.88 -6.07
CA ILE A 163 -6.17 -0.86 -5.86
C ILE A 163 -5.10 -0.86 -6.95
N GLU A 164 -4.84 -2.03 -7.53
CA GLU A 164 -3.78 -2.20 -8.52
C GLU A 164 -4.11 -3.39 -9.43
N ASN A 165 -3.80 -3.25 -10.72
CA ASN A 165 -3.82 -4.35 -11.67
C ASN A 165 -2.43 -4.52 -12.28
N SER A 166 -1.94 -5.75 -12.38
CA SER A 166 -0.55 -6.02 -12.79
C SER A 166 -0.21 -5.58 -14.22
N THR A 167 -1.22 -5.36 -15.09
CA THR A 167 -1.04 -4.91 -16.47
C THR A 167 -1.49 -3.46 -16.67
N ALA A 168 -2.50 -3.01 -15.95
CA ALA A 168 -3.08 -1.67 -16.09
C ALA A 168 -2.56 -0.64 -15.09
N GLY A 169 -1.83 -1.10 -14.06
CA GLY A 169 -1.30 -0.25 -13.02
C GLY A 169 -2.33 0.12 -11.93
N PHE A 170 -2.10 1.25 -11.27
CA PHE A 170 -2.85 1.66 -10.10
C PHE A 170 -4.25 2.21 -10.42
N VAL A 171 -5.22 1.86 -9.56
CA VAL A 171 -6.57 2.45 -9.59
C VAL A 171 -6.56 3.75 -8.79
N ILE A 172 -6.10 4.79 -9.44
CA ILE A 172 -5.75 6.10 -8.87
C ILE A 172 -6.86 6.70 -8.01
N THR A 173 -8.11 6.65 -8.47
CA THR A 173 -9.28 7.15 -7.74
C THR A 173 -9.44 6.52 -6.35
N ASN A 174 -9.08 5.26 -6.20
CA ASN A 174 -9.24 4.57 -4.92
C ASN A 174 -8.18 4.97 -3.89
N TYR A 175 -6.97 5.34 -4.33
CA TYR A 175 -5.99 5.97 -3.42
C TYR A 175 -6.48 7.31 -2.88
N ASP A 176 -7.12 8.12 -3.72
CA ASP A 176 -7.70 9.40 -3.29
C ASP A 176 -8.82 9.19 -2.26
N LEU A 177 -9.65 8.14 -2.44
CA LEU A 177 -10.67 7.77 -1.46
C LEU A 177 -10.06 7.32 -0.13
N LEU A 178 -9.03 6.47 -0.12
CA LEU A 178 -8.34 6.03 1.09
C LEU A 178 -7.77 7.21 1.91
N SER A 179 -7.35 8.27 1.24
CA SER A 179 -6.83 9.46 1.91
C SER A 179 -7.89 10.39 2.45
N ARG A 180 -9.05 10.46 1.79
CA ARG A 180 -10.14 11.40 2.08
C ARG A 180 -11.02 10.93 3.24
N TYR A 181 -11.25 9.64 3.34
CA TYR A 181 -12.21 9.03 4.25
C TYR A 181 -11.53 8.30 5.41
N ASP A 182 -12.19 8.22 6.57
CA ASP A 182 -11.70 7.48 7.73
C ASP A 182 -12.13 6.00 7.66
N ASN A 183 -11.34 5.25 6.92
CA ASN A 183 -11.45 3.81 6.78
C ASN A 183 -10.05 3.18 6.81
N TYR A 184 -9.98 1.89 7.13
CA TYR A 184 -8.73 1.20 7.40
C TYR A 184 -8.66 -0.12 6.63
N ILE A 185 -7.48 -0.39 6.06
CA ILE A 185 -7.20 -1.64 5.36
C ILE A 185 -7.00 -2.74 6.39
N VAL A 186 -7.84 -3.78 6.32
CA VAL A 186 -7.78 -4.94 7.20
C VAL A 186 -7.42 -6.23 6.48
N GLY A 187 -7.27 -6.17 5.16
CA GLY A 187 -6.87 -7.30 4.34
C GLY A 187 -6.64 -6.93 2.89
N GLU A 188 -6.03 -7.83 2.17
CA GLU A 188 -5.87 -7.75 0.72
C GLU A 188 -6.14 -9.11 0.07
N ILE A 189 -6.51 -9.08 -1.20
CA ILE A 189 -6.71 -10.29 -1.98
C ILE A 189 -6.27 -10.05 -3.43
N TYR A 190 -5.68 -11.06 -4.02
CA TYR A 190 -5.22 -11.08 -5.39
C TYR A 190 -6.15 -11.96 -6.22
N VAL A 191 -6.85 -11.35 -7.17
CA VAL A 191 -7.80 -12.03 -8.05
C VAL A 191 -7.20 -12.15 -9.44
N PRO A 192 -6.97 -13.38 -9.92
CA PRO A 192 -6.57 -13.59 -11.31
C PRO A 192 -7.62 -13.05 -12.28
N VAL A 193 -7.18 -12.30 -13.28
CA VAL A 193 -8.03 -11.76 -14.33
C VAL A 193 -7.82 -12.61 -15.60
N ASP A 194 -8.69 -13.58 -15.79
CA ASP A 194 -8.72 -14.43 -16.98
C ASP A 194 -10.02 -14.17 -17.76
N HIS A 195 -9.87 -13.57 -18.93
CA HIS A 195 -11.01 -13.25 -19.78
C HIS A 195 -11.33 -14.42 -20.71
N VAL A 196 -12.62 -14.73 -20.79
CA VAL A 196 -13.17 -15.72 -21.71
C VAL A 196 -14.21 -15.08 -22.63
N LEU A 197 -14.38 -15.62 -23.81
CA LEU A 197 -15.48 -15.26 -24.72
C LEU A 197 -16.71 -16.06 -24.33
N LEU A 198 -17.78 -15.37 -23.97
CA LEU A 198 -19.04 -15.94 -23.52
C LEU A 198 -20.15 -15.66 -24.54
N GLY A 199 -20.98 -16.65 -24.80
CA GLY A 199 -22.17 -16.50 -25.62
C GLY A 199 -23.36 -17.27 -25.05
N VAL A 200 -24.54 -17.07 -25.60
CA VAL A 200 -25.73 -17.84 -25.18
C VAL A 200 -25.55 -19.34 -25.46
N PRO A 201 -26.19 -20.24 -24.70
CA PRO A 201 -26.11 -21.68 -24.93
C PRO A 201 -26.47 -22.06 -26.37
N GLY A 202 -25.61 -22.87 -26.98
CA GLY A 202 -25.76 -23.31 -28.39
C GLY A 202 -25.32 -22.29 -29.44
N ALA A 203 -24.67 -21.17 -29.04
CA ALA A 203 -23.89 -20.33 -29.95
C ALA A 203 -22.50 -20.93 -30.15
N SER A 204 -21.86 -20.56 -31.25
CA SER A 204 -20.48 -20.91 -31.58
C SER A 204 -19.69 -19.66 -31.97
N VAL A 205 -18.35 -19.75 -31.97
CA VAL A 205 -17.47 -18.63 -32.38
C VAL A 205 -17.81 -18.11 -33.79
N SER A 206 -18.25 -19.00 -34.68
CA SER A 206 -18.64 -18.65 -36.06
C SER A 206 -19.93 -17.86 -36.18
N ASP A 207 -20.77 -17.86 -35.17
CA ASP A 207 -22.03 -17.10 -35.14
C ASP A 207 -21.79 -15.63 -34.74
N VAL A 208 -20.70 -15.35 -34.00
CA VAL A 208 -20.42 -14.05 -33.40
C VAL A 208 -20.19 -12.96 -34.42
N LYS A 209 -20.89 -11.86 -34.27
CA LYS A 209 -20.75 -10.60 -35.05
C LYS A 209 -20.44 -9.39 -34.17
N THR A 210 -20.88 -9.41 -32.91
CA THR A 210 -20.68 -8.28 -31.98
C THR A 210 -20.16 -8.80 -30.63
N VAL A 211 -19.11 -8.16 -30.13
CA VAL A 211 -18.50 -8.48 -28.83
C VAL A 211 -18.60 -7.28 -27.90
N TYR A 212 -19.18 -7.50 -26.74
CA TYR A 212 -19.32 -6.50 -25.68
C TYR A 212 -18.30 -6.72 -24.58
N SER A 213 -17.68 -5.68 -24.06
CA SER A 213 -16.93 -5.69 -22.82
C SER A 213 -16.61 -4.28 -22.33
N HIS A 214 -15.94 -4.18 -21.18
CA HIS A 214 -15.27 -2.94 -20.76
C HIS A 214 -14.09 -2.64 -21.70
N ASN A 215 -13.87 -1.36 -22.02
CA ASN A 215 -12.81 -0.97 -22.95
C ASN A 215 -11.44 -1.58 -22.63
N GLN A 216 -11.06 -1.62 -21.35
CA GLN A 216 -9.79 -2.21 -20.92
C GLN A 216 -9.71 -3.73 -21.22
N ALA A 217 -10.79 -4.48 -21.01
CA ALA A 217 -10.83 -5.91 -21.30
C ALA A 217 -10.76 -6.17 -22.81
N LEU A 218 -11.40 -5.33 -23.64
CA LEU A 218 -11.25 -5.38 -25.09
C LEU A 218 -9.79 -5.15 -25.51
N MET A 219 -9.11 -4.18 -24.93
CA MET A 219 -7.68 -3.94 -25.17
C MET A 219 -6.81 -5.12 -24.72
N GLN A 220 -7.09 -5.71 -23.56
CA GLN A 220 -6.36 -6.86 -23.04
C GLN A 220 -6.58 -8.16 -23.84
N CYS A 221 -7.60 -8.22 -24.70
CA CYS A 221 -7.91 -9.34 -25.58
C CYS A 221 -7.76 -8.98 -27.08
N SER A 222 -7.12 -7.86 -27.39
CA SER A 222 -7.08 -7.28 -28.73
C SER A 222 -6.45 -8.21 -29.78
N GLU A 223 -5.45 -9.02 -29.44
CA GLU A 223 -4.83 -9.97 -30.37
C GLU A 223 -5.85 -11.00 -30.87
N TYR A 224 -6.59 -11.59 -29.93
CA TYR A 224 -7.64 -12.55 -30.26
C TYR A 224 -8.82 -11.88 -30.98
N LEU A 225 -9.31 -10.75 -30.51
CA LEU A 225 -10.46 -10.05 -31.07
C LEU A 225 -10.16 -9.55 -32.51
N ASN A 226 -8.96 -9.01 -32.75
CA ASN A 226 -8.55 -8.50 -34.05
C ASN A 226 -8.27 -9.62 -35.08
N SER A 227 -8.01 -10.86 -34.61
CA SER A 227 -7.93 -12.01 -35.54
C SER A 227 -9.29 -12.35 -36.19
N HIS A 228 -10.38 -11.78 -35.66
CA HIS A 228 -11.74 -11.86 -36.20
C HIS A 228 -12.16 -10.45 -36.65
N GLY A 229 -11.57 -9.99 -37.74
CA GLY A 229 -11.66 -8.60 -38.21
C GLY A 229 -13.07 -8.12 -38.64
N ASP A 230 -14.04 -9.01 -38.70
CA ASP A 230 -15.45 -8.75 -38.99
C ASP A 230 -16.32 -8.55 -37.74
N TRP A 231 -15.73 -8.72 -36.51
CA TRP A 231 -16.46 -8.51 -35.29
C TRP A 231 -16.54 -7.03 -34.90
N ASN A 232 -17.76 -6.57 -34.55
CA ASN A 232 -17.97 -5.26 -33.99
C ASN A 232 -17.69 -5.29 -32.49
N GLN A 233 -16.73 -4.50 -32.03
CA GLN A 233 -16.35 -4.41 -30.61
C GLN A 233 -17.06 -3.21 -29.97
N VAL A 234 -17.87 -3.44 -28.94
CA VAL A 234 -18.68 -2.43 -28.28
C VAL A 234 -18.31 -2.32 -26.81
N SER A 235 -17.89 -1.13 -26.40
CA SER A 235 -17.56 -0.84 -25.00
C SER A 235 -18.83 -0.64 -24.17
N VAL A 236 -18.87 -1.28 -22.99
CA VAL A 236 -19.92 -1.14 -21.97
C VAL A 236 -19.29 -0.85 -20.60
N LEU A 237 -20.11 -0.59 -19.60
CA LEU A 237 -19.71 -0.10 -18.29
C LEU A 237 -18.67 -1.02 -17.57
N ASN A 238 -18.88 -2.34 -17.62
CA ASN A 238 -17.97 -3.35 -17.07
C ASN A 238 -18.18 -4.71 -17.75
N THR A 239 -17.25 -5.65 -17.51
CA THR A 239 -17.25 -6.98 -18.14
C THR A 239 -18.46 -7.82 -17.74
N ALA A 240 -18.91 -7.77 -16.49
CA ALA A 240 -20.07 -8.55 -16.02
C ALA A 240 -21.38 -7.96 -16.58
N ALA A 241 -21.49 -6.65 -16.75
CA ALA A 241 -22.61 -6.02 -17.44
C ALA A 241 -22.69 -6.45 -18.92
N ALA A 242 -21.54 -6.67 -19.57
CA ALA A 242 -21.51 -7.26 -20.90
C ALA A 242 -22.10 -8.67 -20.94
N ALA A 243 -21.71 -9.52 -20.00
CA ALA A 243 -22.25 -10.88 -19.88
C ALA A 243 -23.76 -10.86 -19.62
N LYS A 244 -24.22 -10.02 -18.69
CA LYS A 244 -25.64 -9.84 -18.39
C LYS A 244 -26.45 -9.40 -19.62
N LYS A 245 -25.93 -8.42 -20.38
CA LYS A 245 -26.56 -7.93 -21.62
C LYS A 245 -26.72 -9.04 -22.65
N VAL A 246 -25.66 -9.82 -22.93
CA VAL A 246 -25.70 -10.93 -23.89
C VAL A 246 -26.72 -11.99 -23.48
N MET A 247 -26.84 -12.29 -22.19
CA MET A 247 -27.83 -13.21 -21.67
C MET A 247 -29.26 -12.67 -21.87
N GLU A 248 -29.50 -11.40 -21.52
CA GLU A 248 -30.84 -10.77 -21.62
C GLU A 248 -31.32 -10.64 -23.08
N GLU A 249 -30.43 -10.38 -24.02
CA GLU A 249 -30.77 -10.27 -25.45
C GLU A 249 -30.97 -11.63 -26.12
N GLY A 250 -30.34 -12.68 -25.63
CA GLY A 250 -30.52 -14.06 -26.13
C GLY A 250 -30.09 -14.30 -27.57
N ASP A 251 -29.30 -13.39 -28.18
CA ASP A 251 -28.88 -13.42 -29.58
C ASP A 251 -27.54 -14.17 -29.73
N LYS A 252 -27.55 -15.26 -30.53
CA LYS A 252 -26.34 -16.06 -30.83
C LYS A 252 -25.25 -15.30 -31.57
N THR A 253 -25.57 -14.16 -32.19
CA THR A 253 -24.59 -13.34 -32.88
C THR A 253 -23.84 -12.40 -31.96
N GLN A 254 -24.17 -12.42 -30.69
CA GLN A 254 -23.56 -11.57 -29.67
C GLN A 254 -22.73 -12.41 -28.69
N ALA A 255 -21.61 -11.83 -28.28
CA ALA A 255 -20.72 -12.43 -27.26
C ALA A 255 -20.24 -11.36 -26.26
N ALA A 256 -19.83 -11.80 -25.09
CA ALA A 256 -19.19 -10.95 -24.08
C ALA A 256 -17.78 -11.44 -23.78
N VAL A 257 -16.86 -10.50 -23.59
CA VAL A 257 -15.56 -10.78 -22.94
C VAL A 257 -15.72 -10.48 -21.45
N ALA A 258 -15.71 -11.53 -20.62
CA ALA A 258 -15.89 -11.39 -19.17
C ALA A 258 -15.17 -12.52 -18.40
N SER A 259 -15.35 -12.56 -17.08
CA SER A 259 -14.85 -13.65 -16.23
C SER A 259 -15.66 -14.93 -16.45
N ARG A 260 -15.05 -16.09 -16.20
CA ARG A 260 -15.75 -17.39 -16.14
C ARG A 260 -16.91 -17.35 -15.13
N THR A 261 -16.68 -16.74 -13.96
CA THR A 261 -17.69 -16.59 -12.91
C THR A 261 -18.92 -15.81 -13.40
N ALA A 262 -18.72 -14.76 -14.22
CA ALA A 262 -19.86 -14.08 -14.85
C ALA A 262 -20.62 -14.97 -15.82
N GLY A 263 -19.91 -15.81 -16.58
CA GLY A 263 -20.53 -16.83 -17.46
C GLY A 263 -21.40 -17.81 -16.68
N GLU A 264 -20.88 -18.38 -15.62
CA GLU A 264 -21.60 -19.30 -14.74
C GLU A 264 -22.84 -18.64 -14.12
N LEU A 265 -22.68 -17.42 -13.58
CA LEU A 265 -23.75 -16.67 -12.94
C LEU A 265 -24.92 -16.36 -13.88
N TYR A 266 -24.60 -15.96 -15.11
CA TYR A 266 -25.63 -15.59 -16.10
C TYR A 266 -26.02 -16.74 -17.05
N GLY A 267 -25.53 -17.96 -16.83
CA GLY A 267 -25.87 -19.13 -17.64
C GLY A 267 -25.38 -19.05 -19.08
N LEU A 268 -24.27 -18.35 -19.33
CA LEU A 268 -23.64 -18.26 -20.65
C LEU A 268 -22.67 -19.43 -20.86
N ALA A 269 -22.50 -19.83 -22.10
CA ALA A 269 -21.53 -20.83 -22.52
C ALA A 269 -20.17 -20.19 -22.83
N GLU A 270 -19.08 -20.86 -22.43
CA GLU A 270 -17.73 -20.48 -22.85
C GLU A 270 -17.52 -20.87 -24.31
N LEU A 271 -17.43 -19.87 -25.19
CA LEU A 271 -17.14 -20.10 -26.61
C LEU A 271 -15.62 -20.24 -26.85
N LYS A 272 -14.80 -19.51 -26.07
CA LYS A 272 -13.34 -19.54 -26.12
C LYS A 272 -12.73 -19.13 -24.79
N THR A 273 -11.73 -19.89 -24.34
CA THR A 273 -10.94 -19.60 -23.13
C THR A 273 -9.59 -18.98 -23.48
N SER A 274 -8.94 -18.38 -22.48
CA SER A 274 -7.58 -17.85 -22.56
C SER A 274 -7.38 -16.90 -23.77
N ILE A 275 -8.27 -15.92 -23.88
CA ILE A 275 -8.24 -14.93 -24.97
C ILE A 275 -7.44 -13.67 -24.61
N SER A 276 -6.94 -13.55 -23.38
CA SER A 276 -6.11 -12.43 -22.95
C SER A 276 -4.74 -12.45 -23.63
N ASN A 277 -4.25 -11.27 -24.06
CA ASN A 277 -2.92 -11.09 -24.68
C ASN A 277 -1.81 -11.52 -23.71
N GLU A 278 -1.94 -11.18 -22.42
CA GLU A 278 -0.96 -11.49 -21.41
C GLU A 278 -1.50 -12.52 -20.40
N LYS A 279 -0.63 -13.47 -20.03
CA LYS A 279 -0.92 -14.45 -18.99
C LYS A 279 -0.51 -13.92 -17.62
N GLY A 280 -1.26 -14.25 -16.58
CA GLY A 280 -0.93 -13.88 -15.21
C GLY A 280 -1.41 -12.48 -14.80
N ASN A 281 -2.29 -11.85 -15.58
CA ASN A 281 -2.96 -10.63 -15.17
C ASN A 281 -3.69 -10.86 -13.84
N THR A 282 -3.45 -9.99 -12.88
CA THR A 282 -3.98 -10.11 -11.52
C THR A 282 -4.37 -8.73 -11.01
N THR A 283 -5.52 -8.64 -10.36
CA THR A 283 -5.95 -7.42 -9.67
C THR A 283 -5.82 -7.62 -8.17
N ARG A 284 -5.15 -6.69 -7.52
CA ARG A 284 -5.07 -6.57 -6.07
C ARG A 284 -6.25 -5.76 -5.58
N PHE A 285 -7.02 -6.33 -4.66
CA PHE A 285 -8.12 -5.69 -3.97
C PHE A 285 -7.76 -5.46 -2.50
N LEU A 286 -8.24 -4.37 -1.93
CA LEU A 286 -8.16 -4.08 -0.52
C LEU A 286 -9.52 -4.35 0.14
N VAL A 287 -9.45 -4.89 1.36
CA VAL A 287 -10.61 -5.05 2.24
C VAL A 287 -10.53 -3.95 3.28
N LEU A 288 -11.56 -3.11 3.33
CA LEU A 288 -11.64 -1.96 4.19
C LEU A 288 -12.65 -2.18 5.31
N SER A 289 -12.32 -1.66 6.49
CA SER A 289 -13.20 -1.59 7.67
C SER A 289 -13.26 -0.15 8.18
N ARG A 290 -14.34 0.18 8.88
CA ARG A 290 -14.45 1.43 9.63
C ARG A 290 -13.58 1.43 10.90
N GLU A 291 -13.30 0.25 11.45
CA GLU A 291 -12.53 0.11 12.68
C GLU A 291 -11.05 -0.11 12.38
N PRO A 292 -10.13 0.59 13.08
CA PRO A 292 -8.69 0.41 12.96
C PRO A 292 -8.24 -0.86 13.71
N VAL A 293 -8.45 -2.00 13.08
CA VAL A 293 -8.09 -3.32 13.64
C VAL A 293 -7.08 -4.02 12.74
N TYR A 294 -6.26 -4.90 13.32
CA TYR A 294 -5.35 -5.75 12.57
C TYR A 294 -5.15 -7.11 13.25
N GLU A 295 -4.89 -8.14 12.45
CA GLU A 295 -4.58 -9.47 12.98
C GLU A 295 -3.13 -9.54 13.45
N LYS A 296 -2.89 -10.28 14.52
CA LYS A 296 -1.54 -10.51 15.07
C LYS A 296 -0.53 -11.00 14.03
N LYS A 297 -0.99 -11.80 13.05
CA LYS A 297 -0.17 -12.32 11.95
C LYS A 297 0.02 -11.36 10.78
N ALA A 298 -0.57 -10.16 10.83
CA ALA A 298 -0.43 -9.15 9.78
C ALA A 298 1.05 -8.86 9.51
N SER A 299 1.40 -8.69 8.25
CA SER A 299 2.80 -8.58 7.80
C SER A 299 3.07 -7.42 6.86
N LYS A 300 2.05 -6.63 6.56
CA LYS A 300 2.13 -5.46 5.70
C LYS A 300 1.45 -4.27 6.38
N VAL A 301 2.10 -3.11 6.35
CA VAL A 301 1.52 -1.84 6.80
C VAL A 301 1.48 -0.89 5.63
N THR A 302 0.33 -0.28 5.38
CA THR A 302 0.19 0.81 4.41
C THR A 302 0.07 2.13 5.15
N VAL A 303 0.92 3.09 4.75
CA VAL A 303 0.90 4.45 5.27
C VAL A 303 0.78 5.46 4.15
N THR A 304 0.21 6.61 4.45
CA THR A 304 0.26 7.76 3.56
C THR A 304 0.83 8.96 4.31
N PHE A 305 1.64 9.77 3.62
CA PHE A 305 2.23 10.97 4.20
C PHE A 305 2.45 12.06 3.15
N GLU A 306 2.50 13.29 3.61
CA GLU A 306 2.85 14.48 2.85
C GLU A 306 4.21 14.99 3.34
N VAL A 307 5.05 15.45 2.42
CA VAL A 307 6.37 15.97 2.77
C VAL A 307 6.45 17.49 2.55
N PRO A 308 7.23 18.22 3.35
CA PRO A 308 7.54 19.61 3.05
C PRO A 308 8.17 19.73 1.66
N HIS A 309 7.79 20.75 0.89
CA HIS A 309 8.32 20.96 -0.46
C HIS A 309 9.70 21.65 -0.40
N VAL A 310 10.69 20.95 0.17
CA VAL A 310 12.09 21.40 0.25
C VAL A 310 13.04 20.26 -0.13
N SER A 311 14.26 20.64 -0.54
CA SER A 311 15.27 19.67 -0.96
C SER A 311 15.54 18.61 0.13
N GLY A 312 15.59 17.35 -0.27
CA GLY A 312 15.90 16.23 0.61
C GLY A 312 14.75 15.74 1.51
N SER A 313 13.54 16.34 1.50
CA SER A 313 12.43 15.95 2.38
C SER A 313 12.05 14.49 2.21
N LEU A 314 11.85 14.03 0.97
CA LEU A 314 11.50 12.62 0.71
C LEU A 314 12.63 11.68 1.14
N TYR A 315 13.90 12.04 0.88
CA TYR A 315 15.05 11.24 1.30
C TYR A 315 15.07 11.03 2.83
N LYS A 316 14.84 12.09 3.61
CA LYS A 316 14.79 12.02 5.08
C LYS A 316 13.67 11.07 5.56
N ILE A 317 12.48 11.19 4.99
CA ILE A 317 11.36 10.31 5.30
C ILE A 317 11.70 8.85 4.97
N LEU A 318 12.22 8.57 3.77
CA LEU A 318 12.61 7.22 3.35
C LEU A 318 13.74 6.66 4.21
N GLY A 319 14.63 7.51 4.71
CA GLY A 319 15.67 7.15 5.66
C GLY A 319 15.12 6.46 6.93
N ASN A 320 13.92 6.86 7.39
CA ASN A 320 13.30 6.22 8.55
C ASN A 320 12.99 4.72 8.31
N PHE A 321 12.63 4.33 7.09
CA PHE A 321 12.46 2.91 6.75
C PHE A 321 13.81 2.20 6.67
N ILE A 322 14.78 2.78 5.93
CA ILE A 322 16.09 2.19 5.69
C ILE A 322 16.83 1.93 7.02
N PHE A 323 16.93 2.95 7.88
CA PHE A 323 17.68 2.85 9.14
C PHE A 323 17.01 1.95 10.19
N ASN A 324 15.71 1.64 10.01
CA ASN A 324 15.01 0.67 10.84
C ASN A 324 14.97 -0.74 10.23
N GLY A 325 15.55 -0.94 9.04
CA GLY A 325 15.54 -2.23 8.35
C GLY A 325 14.15 -2.65 7.91
N VAL A 326 13.28 -1.67 7.62
CA VAL A 326 11.91 -1.90 7.15
C VAL A 326 11.92 -1.87 5.63
N ASN A 327 11.52 -2.98 5.01
CA ASN A 327 11.45 -3.10 3.55
C ASN A 327 10.20 -2.42 3.00
N MET A 328 10.38 -1.60 1.97
CA MET A 328 9.26 -1.00 1.20
C MET A 328 8.92 -1.89 0.02
N ARG A 329 7.63 -2.25 -0.10
CA ARG A 329 7.09 -3.05 -1.20
C ARG A 329 6.58 -2.20 -2.36
N MET A 330 6.05 -1.02 -2.04
CA MET A 330 5.43 -0.12 -3.01
C MET A 330 5.57 1.32 -2.53
N ILE A 331 5.76 2.22 -3.47
CA ILE A 331 5.61 3.66 -3.26
C ILE A 331 4.88 4.26 -4.46
N GLU A 332 3.83 5.00 -4.19
CA GLU A 332 3.04 5.72 -5.19
C GLU A 332 2.86 7.16 -4.76
N SER A 333 2.94 8.10 -5.69
CA SER A 333 2.75 9.52 -5.41
C SER A 333 1.47 10.05 -6.03
N ARG A 334 0.73 10.86 -5.26
CA ARG A 334 -0.49 11.51 -5.72
C ARG A 334 -0.42 13.01 -5.51
N PRO A 335 -0.79 13.84 -6.51
CA PRO A 335 -0.93 15.28 -6.30
C PRO A 335 -1.92 15.57 -5.15
N ILE A 336 -1.59 16.55 -4.33
CA ILE A 336 -2.47 17.02 -3.27
C ILE A 336 -3.46 18.01 -3.89
N PRO A 337 -4.79 17.81 -3.72
CA PRO A 337 -5.76 18.80 -4.15
C PRO A 337 -5.46 20.18 -3.56
N ASP A 338 -5.62 21.23 -4.37
CA ASP A 338 -5.41 22.63 -3.99
C ASP A 338 -3.96 23.03 -3.63
N LYS A 339 -2.98 22.12 -3.81
CA LYS A 339 -1.55 22.37 -3.62
C LYS A 339 -0.77 21.99 -4.88
N PRO A 340 -0.62 22.90 -5.85
CA PRO A 340 0.08 22.61 -7.10
C PRO A 340 1.52 22.15 -6.86
N PHE A 341 1.89 21.01 -7.50
CA PHE A 341 3.22 20.41 -7.43
C PHE A 341 3.65 19.88 -6.05
N GLU A 342 2.72 19.81 -5.08
CA GLU A 342 2.92 19.06 -3.84
C GLU A 342 2.30 17.67 -3.95
N TYR A 343 2.92 16.68 -3.28
CA TYR A 343 2.55 15.28 -3.42
C TYR A 343 2.34 14.62 -2.07
N ARG A 344 1.32 13.76 -2.03
CA ARG A 344 1.11 12.76 -1.00
C ARG A 344 1.68 11.44 -1.48
N PHE A 345 2.36 10.74 -0.61
CA PHE A 345 2.94 9.43 -0.89
C PHE A 345 2.15 8.34 -0.18
N PHE A 346 1.93 7.24 -0.88
CA PHE A 346 1.39 5.99 -0.34
C PHE A 346 2.51 4.97 -0.36
N VAL A 347 2.74 4.30 0.76
CA VAL A 347 3.85 3.35 0.91
C VAL A 347 3.33 2.09 1.59
N ASP A 348 3.59 0.94 0.96
CA ASP A 348 3.44 -0.36 1.57
C ASP A 348 4.79 -0.80 2.14
N ILE A 349 4.84 -1.13 3.41
CA ILE A 349 6.02 -1.66 4.09
C ILE A 349 5.76 -3.07 4.65
N GLU A 350 6.81 -3.87 4.69
CA GLU A 350 6.79 -5.15 5.40
C GLU A 350 6.89 -4.90 6.89
N GLY A 351 5.98 -5.51 7.65
CA GLY A 351 6.02 -5.46 9.09
C GLY A 351 4.67 -5.52 9.76
N ASN A 352 4.70 -5.39 11.06
CA ASN A 352 3.53 -5.36 11.92
C ASN A 352 3.63 -4.17 12.88
N LEU A 353 2.53 -3.53 13.19
CA LEU A 353 2.50 -2.37 14.09
C LEU A 353 2.98 -2.68 15.51
N SER A 354 3.03 -3.95 15.92
CA SER A 354 3.60 -4.38 17.20
C SER A 354 5.13 -4.41 17.23
N LEU A 355 5.81 -4.31 16.05
CA LEU A 355 7.26 -4.42 15.95
C LEU A 355 7.96 -3.08 16.21
N ALA A 356 9.00 -3.11 17.05
CA ALA A 356 9.82 -1.93 17.37
C ALA A 356 10.38 -1.18 16.14
N PRO A 357 10.93 -1.85 15.12
CA PRO A 357 11.41 -1.17 13.92
C PRO A 357 10.33 -0.39 13.18
N VAL A 358 9.13 -0.96 13.07
CA VAL A 358 7.97 -0.32 12.43
C VAL A 358 7.53 0.90 13.26
N HIS A 359 7.38 0.74 14.57
CA HIS A 359 7.06 1.85 15.47
C HIS A 359 8.03 3.02 15.35
N ASN A 360 9.34 2.72 15.37
CA ASN A 360 10.35 3.76 15.27
C ASN A 360 10.33 4.46 13.90
N ALA A 361 10.17 3.70 12.81
CA ALA A 361 10.06 4.27 11.48
C ALA A 361 8.84 5.20 11.36
N LEU A 362 7.66 4.76 11.82
CA LEU A 362 6.44 5.55 11.78
C LEU A 362 6.52 6.81 12.68
N ALA A 363 7.12 6.70 13.87
CA ALA A 363 7.34 7.85 14.74
C ALA A 363 8.28 8.90 14.10
N GLY A 364 9.33 8.45 13.41
CA GLY A 364 10.22 9.34 12.67
C GLY A 364 9.50 10.04 11.51
N ILE A 365 8.70 9.31 10.75
CA ILE A 365 7.90 9.88 9.66
C ILE A 365 6.87 10.88 10.20
N GLN A 366 6.14 10.53 11.26
CA GLN A 366 5.16 11.43 11.91
C GLN A 366 5.79 12.76 12.33
N ALA A 367 7.06 12.74 12.71
CA ALA A 367 7.79 13.90 13.18
C ALA A 367 8.30 14.81 12.03
N GLU A 368 8.60 14.23 10.87
CA GLU A 368 9.22 14.92 9.74
C GLU A 368 8.24 15.25 8.60
N ALA A 369 7.15 14.50 8.50
CA ALA A 369 6.10 14.71 7.50
C ALA A 369 5.21 15.90 7.88
N SER A 370 4.65 16.58 6.87
CA SER A 370 3.61 17.60 7.08
C SER A 370 2.30 16.98 7.57
N SER A 371 2.00 15.77 7.11
CA SER A 371 0.91 14.93 7.61
C SER A 371 1.24 13.45 7.42
N MET A 372 0.70 12.58 8.28
CA MET A 372 0.82 11.12 8.13
C MET A 372 -0.46 10.44 8.62
N LYS A 373 -0.88 9.40 7.90
CA LYS A 373 -1.98 8.51 8.31
C LYS A 373 -1.56 7.05 8.08
N ILE A 374 -1.73 6.19 9.07
CA ILE A 374 -1.64 4.75 8.90
C ILE A 374 -2.97 4.30 8.30
N LEU A 375 -2.92 3.70 7.11
CA LEU A 375 -4.12 3.24 6.42
C LEU A 375 -4.52 1.83 6.82
N GLY A 376 -3.58 1.01 7.28
CA GLY A 376 -3.88 -0.33 7.77
C GLY A 376 -2.64 -1.18 8.06
N ASN A 377 -2.86 -2.29 8.78
CA ASN A 377 -1.91 -3.37 9.00
C ASN A 377 -2.61 -4.71 8.72
N TYR A 378 -2.12 -5.48 7.72
CA TYR A 378 -2.84 -6.67 7.21
C TYR A 378 -1.89 -7.71 6.62
#